data_77f434ed90d13152e8b7e1be0f99d7e7
#
_entry.id   77f434ed90d13152e8b7e1be0f99d7e7
#
_cell.length_a   1.000
_cell.length_b   1.000
_cell.length_c   1.000
_cell.angle_alpha   90.00
_cell.angle_beta   90.00
_cell.angle_gamma   90.00
#
_symmetry.space_group_name_H-M   'P 1'
#
loop_
_entity.id
_entity.type
_entity.pdbx_description
1 polymer ?
#
loop_
_entity_poly.entity_id
_entity_poly.type
_entity_poly.pdbx_seq_one_letter_code
_entity_poly.pdbx_strand_id
1 'polypeptide(L)'
;MDLQIDDFYRDAASGLLFLYQAFPRKITLYVEDLIGHEEPDEFGLPSKRHQSCLGAMLWLAEEGYLRFESTIQFLAIDRAVLTEKGLLRLTRVSREAERPGTLPPAVERVHASTAFQLRKALRDEDGEQIARLTRALFG
;
A
#
# COMPACT_ATOMS: atom_id res chain seq x y z
N MET A 1 1.66 -1.78 22.89
CA MET A 1 1.82 -2.14 21.48
C MET A 1 0.83 -1.35 20.64
N ASP A 2 1.35 -0.69 19.64
CA ASP A 2 0.57 0.25 18.84
C ASP A 2 0.01 -0.44 17.61
N LEU A 3 -1.06 -1.21 17.78
CA LEU A 3 -1.66 -2.00 16.71
C LEU A 3 -2.11 -1.13 15.52
N GLN A 4 -2.55 0.11 15.78
CA GLN A 4 -2.97 1.01 14.71
C GLN A 4 -1.78 1.42 13.82
N ILE A 5 -0.56 1.43 14.35
CA ILE A 5 0.63 1.74 13.56
C ILE A 5 1.00 0.55 12.67
N ASP A 6 0.90 -0.67 13.20
CA ASP A 6 1.13 -1.88 12.41
C ASP A 6 0.09 -1.98 11.28
N ASP A 7 -1.17 -1.69 11.58
CA ASP A 7 -2.24 -1.64 10.60
C ASP A 7 -1.96 -0.58 9.54
N PHE A 8 -1.45 0.59 9.95
CA PHE A 8 -1.10 1.64 9.01
C PHE A 8 -0.07 1.17 7.99
N TYR A 9 1.00 0.53 8.42
CA TYR A 9 2.02 0.04 7.49
C TYR A 9 1.44 -0.98 6.51
N ARG A 10 0.61 -1.88 7.01
CA ARG A 10 -0.05 -2.88 6.16
C ARG A 10 -0.99 -2.22 5.14
N ASP A 11 -1.80 -1.28 5.58
CA ASP A 11 -2.75 -0.59 4.72
C ASP A 11 -2.04 0.25 3.67
N ALA A 12 -1.00 0.98 4.07
CA ALA A 12 -0.20 1.79 3.15
C ALA A 12 0.44 0.92 2.08
N ALA A 13 1.06 -0.19 2.48
CA ALA A 13 1.67 -1.13 1.54
C ALA A 13 0.64 -1.70 0.58
N SER A 14 -0.51 -2.15 1.09
CA SER A 14 -1.58 -2.73 0.27
C SER A 14 -2.14 -1.74 -0.73
N GLY A 15 -2.40 -0.52 -0.28
CA GLY A 15 -2.93 0.54 -1.15
C GLY A 15 -1.95 0.93 -2.25
N LEU A 16 -0.68 1.08 -1.91
CA LEU A 16 0.35 1.42 -2.89
C LEU A 16 0.52 0.31 -3.94
N LEU A 17 0.52 -0.96 -3.51
CA LEU A 17 0.63 -2.08 -4.43
C LEU A 17 -0.60 -2.22 -5.32
N PHE A 18 -1.78 -1.93 -4.79
CA PHE A 18 -3.01 -1.95 -5.57
C PHE A 18 -2.93 -0.94 -6.71
N LEU A 19 -2.46 0.27 -6.43
CA LEU A 19 -2.29 1.31 -7.44
C LEU A 19 -1.12 1.00 -8.38
N TYR A 20 -0.07 0.36 -7.88
CA TYR A 20 1.06 -0.06 -8.69
C TYR A 20 0.64 -1.01 -9.80
N GLN A 21 -0.23 -1.98 -9.49
CA GLN A 21 -0.74 -2.93 -10.48
C GLN A 21 -1.57 -2.26 -11.57
N ALA A 22 -2.30 -1.22 -11.23
CA ALA A 22 -3.15 -0.49 -12.17
C ALA A 22 -2.39 0.61 -12.92
N PHE A 23 -1.21 1.00 -12.45
CA PHE A 23 -0.45 2.13 -12.98
C PHE A 23 -0.23 2.00 -14.49
N PRO A 24 -0.39 3.05 -15.29
CA PRO A 24 -0.73 4.43 -14.91
C PRO A 24 -2.23 4.77 -14.97
N ARG A 25 -3.10 3.77 -14.98
CA ARG A 25 -4.55 3.99 -15.04
C ARG A 25 -5.05 4.54 -13.70
N LYS A 26 -5.96 5.50 -13.79
CA LYS A 26 -6.66 6.01 -12.62
C LYS A 26 -7.81 5.06 -12.29
N ILE A 27 -7.90 4.63 -11.05
CA ILE A 27 -8.90 3.67 -10.60
C ILE A 27 -9.56 4.14 -9.33
N THR A 28 -10.70 3.53 -9.00
CA THR A 28 -11.33 3.71 -7.71
C THR A 28 -10.73 2.72 -6.73
N LEU A 29 -10.18 3.21 -5.62
CA LEU A 29 -9.59 2.38 -4.60
C LEU A 29 -10.55 2.31 -3.41
N TYR A 30 -11.20 1.17 -3.25
CA TYR A 30 -12.15 0.94 -2.16
C TYR A 30 -11.43 0.42 -0.92
N VAL A 31 -11.81 0.95 0.24
CA VAL A 31 -11.27 0.46 1.52
C VAL A 31 -11.51 -1.04 1.67
N GLU A 32 -12.70 -1.50 1.30
CA GLU A 32 -13.05 -2.93 1.41
C GLU A 32 -12.16 -3.85 0.55
N ASP A 33 -11.59 -3.34 -0.53
CA ASP A 33 -10.66 -4.12 -1.35
C ASP A 33 -9.33 -4.35 -0.63
N LEU A 34 -9.01 -3.51 0.35
CA LEU A 34 -7.76 -3.60 1.10
C LEU A 34 -7.89 -4.40 2.39
N ILE A 35 -8.99 -4.21 3.13
CA ILE A 35 -9.14 -4.80 4.46
C ILE A 35 -10.35 -5.74 4.59
N GLY A 36 -11.19 -5.85 3.55
CA GLY A 36 -12.42 -6.60 3.61
C GLY A 36 -13.56 -5.79 4.20
N HIS A 37 -14.75 -6.40 4.25
CA HIS A 37 -15.92 -5.74 4.77
C HIS A 37 -15.86 -5.62 6.30
N GLU A 38 -16.17 -4.41 6.79
CA GLU A 38 -16.32 -4.12 8.21
C GLU A 38 -17.74 -3.65 8.47
N GLU A 39 -18.40 -4.20 9.49
CA GLU A 39 -19.74 -3.77 9.85
C GLU A 39 -19.74 -2.33 10.37
N PRO A 40 -20.67 -1.49 9.91
CA PRO A 40 -20.84 -0.16 10.48
C PRO A 40 -21.27 -0.25 11.94
N ASP A 41 -21.09 0.85 12.68
CA ASP A 41 -21.57 0.92 14.04
C ASP A 41 -23.11 1.08 14.10
N GLU A 42 -23.66 1.20 15.32
CA GLU A 42 -25.10 1.31 15.53
C GLU A 42 -25.71 2.58 14.91
N PHE A 43 -24.88 3.57 14.59
CA PHE A 43 -25.31 4.82 13.93
C PHE A 43 -25.08 4.81 12.43
N GLY A 44 -24.65 3.68 11.86
CA GLY A 44 -24.35 3.57 10.43
C GLY A 44 -23.00 4.17 10.03
N LEU A 45 -22.16 4.53 10.99
CA LEU A 45 -20.83 5.09 10.71
C LEU A 45 -19.82 3.96 10.50
N PRO A 46 -18.80 4.18 9.65
CA PRO A 46 -17.77 3.17 9.43
C PRO A 46 -17.04 2.80 10.73
N SER A 47 -16.58 1.54 10.81
CA SER A 47 -15.77 1.10 11.94
C SER A 47 -14.48 1.91 12.04
N LYS A 48 -13.86 1.89 13.23
CA LYS A 48 -12.56 2.54 13.43
C LYS A 48 -11.50 1.94 12.50
N ARG A 49 -11.54 0.64 12.28
CA ARG A 49 -10.62 -0.05 11.38
C ARG A 49 -10.76 0.46 9.95
N HIS A 50 -12.00 0.61 9.48
CA HIS A 50 -12.30 1.14 8.16
C HIS A 50 -11.81 2.59 8.04
N GLN A 51 -12.10 3.42 9.04
CA GLN A 51 -11.68 4.83 9.05
C GLN A 51 -10.15 4.95 9.04
N SER A 52 -9.45 4.08 9.78
CA SER A 52 -7.98 4.09 9.80
C SER A 52 -7.39 3.75 8.44
N CYS A 53 -7.97 2.80 7.74
CA CYS A 53 -7.51 2.43 6.40
C CYS A 53 -7.73 3.59 5.42
N LEU A 54 -8.91 4.20 5.43
CA LEU A 54 -9.17 5.37 4.59
C LEU A 54 -8.20 6.50 4.94
N GLY A 55 -7.98 6.72 6.24
CA GLY A 55 -7.01 7.71 6.72
C GLY A 55 -5.61 7.46 6.19
N ALA A 56 -5.19 6.19 6.10
CA ALA A 56 -3.89 5.84 5.52
C ALA A 56 -3.80 6.26 4.05
N MET A 57 -4.87 6.04 3.28
CA MET A 57 -4.91 6.43 1.86
C MET A 57 -4.85 7.96 1.72
N LEU A 58 -5.58 8.69 2.56
CA LEU A 58 -5.57 10.15 2.56
C LEU A 58 -4.19 10.69 2.97
N TRP A 59 -3.56 10.05 3.95
CA TRP A 59 -2.21 10.41 4.38
C TRP A 59 -1.19 10.21 3.25
N LEU A 60 -1.26 9.08 2.54
CA LEU A 60 -0.38 8.82 1.40
C LEU A 60 -0.52 9.89 0.32
N ALA A 61 -1.75 10.38 0.10
CA ALA A 61 -1.99 11.45 -0.86
C ALA A 61 -1.38 12.77 -0.37
N GLU A 62 -1.57 13.12 0.89
CA GLU A 62 -1.00 14.33 1.47
C GLU A 62 0.52 14.33 1.43
N GLU A 63 1.14 13.17 1.63
CA GLU A 63 2.60 13.02 1.59
C GLU A 63 3.13 12.85 0.16
N GLY A 64 2.24 12.83 -0.83
CA GLY A 64 2.64 12.85 -2.23
C GLY A 64 2.99 11.52 -2.85
N TYR A 65 2.58 10.39 -2.26
CA TYR A 65 2.84 9.07 -2.84
C TYR A 65 1.78 8.65 -3.86
N LEU A 66 0.59 9.16 -3.71
CA LEU A 66 -0.51 8.95 -4.65
C LEU A 66 -1.30 10.25 -4.79
N ARG A 67 -2.19 10.31 -5.77
CA ARG A 67 -3.16 11.40 -5.88
C ARG A 67 -4.50 10.82 -6.28
N PHE A 68 -5.57 11.55 -5.97
CA PHE A 68 -6.93 11.19 -6.34
C PHE A 68 -7.74 12.45 -6.56
N GLU A 69 -8.91 12.33 -7.16
CA GLU A 69 -9.74 13.51 -7.49
C GLU A 69 -10.83 13.78 -6.46
N SER A 70 -11.44 12.72 -5.92
CA SER A 70 -12.54 12.87 -4.96
C SER A 70 -12.65 11.62 -4.10
N THR A 71 -13.43 11.73 -3.01
CA THR A 71 -13.79 10.57 -2.21
C THR A 71 -15.23 10.17 -2.55
N ILE A 72 -15.53 8.88 -2.40
CA ILE A 72 -16.88 8.36 -2.51
C ILE A 72 -17.35 8.07 -1.09
N GLN A 73 -17.96 9.07 -0.48
CA GLN A 73 -18.35 9.02 0.94
C GLN A 73 -17.15 8.56 1.79
N PHE A 74 -17.32 7.57 2.65
CA PHE A 74 -16.23 6.98 3.43
C PHE A 74 -15.74 5.66 2.82
N LEU A 75 -16.15 5.34 1.59
CA LEU A 75 -15.93 4.01 0.99
C LEU A 75 -14.65 3.91 0.18
N ALA A 76 -14.26 4.99 -0.49
CA ALA A 76 -13.21 4.91 -1.48
C ALA A 76 -12.60 6.28 -1.79
N ILE A 77 -11.41 6.25 -2.40
CA ILE A 77 -10.85 7.40 -3.13
C ILE A 77 -10.99 7.11 -4.62
N ASP A 78 -11.46 8.12 -5.37
CA ASP A 78 -11.78 7.95 -6.79
C ASP A 78 -10.72 8.55 -7.68
N ARG A 79 -10.52 7.93 -8.84
CA ARG A 79 -9.50 8.30 -9.81
C ARG A 79 -8.13 8.41 -9.18
N ALA A 80 -7.79 7.39 -8.42
CA ALA A 80 -6.52 7.30 -7.70
C ALA A 80 -5.44 6.72 -8.60
N VAL A 81 -4.23 7.27 -8.46
CA VAL A 81 -3.06 6.82 -9.22
C VAL A 81 -1.80 7.18 -8.44
N LEU A 82 -0.76 6.37 -8.60
CA LEU A 82 0.54 6.70 -8.01
C LEU A 82 1.08 7.98 -8.62
N THR A 83 1.75 8.77 -7.80
CA THR A 83 2.60 9.87 -8.28
C THR A 83 3.92 9.29 -8.76
N GLU A 84 4.74 10.14 -9.41
CA GLU A 84 6.11 9.74 -9.76
C GLU A 84 6.89 9.31 -8.52
N LYS A 85 6.75 10.05 -7.41
CA LYS A 85 7.40 9.70 -6.15
C LYS A 85 6.99 8.30 -5.69
N GLY A 86 5.70 8.00 -5.69
CA GLY A 86 5.21 6.68 -5.29
C GLY A 86 5.74 5.57 -6.20
N LEU A 87 5.70 5.80 -7.50
CA LEU A 87 6.20 4.84 -8.49
C LEU A 87 7.69 4.57 -8.29
N LEU A 88 8.50 5.64 -8.18
CA LEU A 88 9.94 5.49 -8.05
C LEU A 88 10.34 4.78 -6.76
N ARG A 89 9.61 5.02 -5.66
CA ARG A 89 9.87 4.34 -4.39
C ARG A 89 9.57 2.85 -4.50
N LEU A 90 8.50 2.48 -5.19
CA LEU A 90 8.10 1.07 -5.35
C LEU A 90 9.00 0.31 -6.32
N THR A 91 9.53 0.97 -7.34
CA THR A 91 10.43 0.34 -8.32
C THR A 91 11.88 0.33 -7.86
N ARG A 92 12.21 1.06 -6.80
CA ARG A 92 13.55 1.14 -6.24
C ARG A 92 14.01 -0.23 -5.74
N VAL A 93 15.30 -0.52 -5.90
CA VAL A 93 15.89 -1.76 -5.37
C VAL A 93 15.82 -1.73 -3.85
N SER A 94 15.25 -2.80 -3.27
CA SER A 94 15.17 -2.97 -1.84
C SER A 94 16.48 -3.53 -1.29
N ARG A 95 16.96 -2.97 -0.17
CA ARG A 95 18.12 -3.50 0.55
C ARG A 95 17.82 -4.83 1.23
N GLU A 96 16.52 -5.12 1.41
CA GLU A 96 16.06 -6.36 2.04
C GLU A 96 15.92 -7.52 1.05
N ALA A 97 16.17 -7.27 -0.24
CA ALA A 97 15.98 -8.27 -1.28
C ALA A 97 17.08 -9.32 -1.25
N GLU A 98 16.68 -10.59 -1.25
CA GLU A 98 17.60 -11.70 -1.48
C GLU A 98 17.91 -11.78 -2.98
N ARG A 99 19.17 -11.99 -3.31
CA ARG A 99 19.64 -12.11 -4.69
C ARG A 99 20.34 -13.45 -4.87
N PRO A 100 19.59 -14.49 -5.19
CA PRO A 100 20.16 -15.84 -5.26
C PRO A 100 21.20 -16.04 -6.38
N GLY A 101 21.30 -15.12 -7.32
CA GLY A 101 22.30 -15.20 -8.39
C GLY A 101 22.03 -16.27 -9.45
N THR A 102 20.95 -17.04 -9.28
CA THR A 102 20.57 -18.13 -10.20
C THR A 102 19.52 -17.69 -11.21
N LEU A 103 18.98 -16.49 -11.07
CA LEU A 103 17.92 -15.98 -11.94
C LEU A 103 18.51 -15.13 -13.06
N PRO A 104 17.85 -15.07 -14.24
CA PRO A 104 18.24 -14.14 -15.27
C PRO A 104 18.27 -12.69 -14.73
N PRO A 105 19.19 -11.84 -15.21
CA PRO A 105 19.34 -10.48 -14.67
C PRO A 105 18.06 -9.65 -14.66
N ALA A 106 17.20 -9.79 -15.67
CA ALA A 106 15.93 -9.05 -15.72
C ALA A 106 14.97 -9.50 -14.63
N VAL A 107 14.88 -10.82 -14.39
CA VAL A 107 14.04 -11.39 -13.34
C VAL A 107 14.58 -11.01 -11.96
N GLU A 108 15.89 -11.04 -11.80
CA GLU A 108 16.55 -10.68 -10.56
C GLU A 108 16.26 -9.23 -10.18
N ARG A 109 16.28 -8.31 -11.17
CA ARG A 109 15.93 -6.90 -10.93
C ARG A 109 14.49 -6.73 -10.46
N VAL A 110 13.55 -7.47 -11.04
CA VAL A 110 12.15 -7.43 -10.60
C VAL A 110 12.02 -7.93 -9.16
N HIS A 111 12.67 -9.06 -8.84
CA HIS A 111 12.65 -9.62 -7.48
C HIS A 111 13.31 -8.70 -6.46
N ALA A 112 14.24 -7.86 -6.87
CA ALA A 112 14.94 -6.93 -5.99
C ALA A 112 14.14 -5.66 -5.72
N SER A 113 13.04 -5.40 -6.46
CA SER A 113 12.26 -4.18 -6.28
C SER A 113 11.51 -4.18 -4.95
N THR A 114 11.30 -2.98 -4.42
CA THR A 114 10.52 -2.79 -3.20
C THR A 114 9.10 -3.34 -3.37
N ALA A 115 8.47 -3.12 -4.54
CA ALA A 115 7.13 -3.63 -4.82
C ALA A 115 7.06 -5.16 -4.70
N PHE A 116 8.03 -5.86 -5.27
CA PHE A 116 8.07 -7.33 -5.19
C PHE A 116 8.24 -7.79 -3.73
N GLN A 117 9.16 -7.17 -3.00
CA GLN A 117 9.43 -7.53 -1.61
C GLN A 117 8.24 -7.25 -0.70
N LEU A 118 7.55 -6.12 -0.90
CA LEU A 118 6.34 -5.79 -0.16
C LEU A 118 5.22 -6.79 -0.45
N ARG A 119 5.03 -7.17 -1.72
CA ARG A 119 4.00 -8.14 -2.09
C ARG A 119 4.26 -9.48 -1.42
N LYS A 120 5.52 -9.91 -1.40
CA LYS A 120 5.93 -11.13 -0.72
C LYS A 120 5.65 -11.06 0.79
N ALA A 121 6.02 -9.96 1.43
CA ALA A 121 5.82 -9.78 2.86
C ALA A 121 4.33 -9.77 3.23
N LEU A 122 3.49 -9.14 2.41
CA LEU A 122 2.04 -9.15 2.62
C LEU A 122 1.45 -10.55 2.45
N ARG A 123 1.89 -11.28 1.43
CA ARG A 123 1.44 -12.64 1.20
C ARG A 123 1.80 -13.57 2.36
N ASP A 124 3.00 -13.39 2.92
CA ASP A 124 3.50 -14.21 4.02
C ASP A 124 3.02 -13.71 5.38
N GLU A 125 2.25 -12.62 5.41
CA GLU A 125 1.73 -11.97 6.62
C GLU A 125 2.85 -11.64 7.63
N ASP A 126 4.02 -11.27 7.12
CA ASP A 126 5.18 -10.89 7.92
C ASP A 126 5.10 -9.42 8.31
N GLY A 127 4.42 -9.14 9.42
CA GLY A 127 4.17 -7.76 9.87
C GLY A 127 5.45 -6.97 10.11
N GLU A 128 6.49 -7.60 10.63
CA GLU A 128 7.77 -6.95 10.88
C GLU A 128 8.44 -6.52 9.57
N GLN A 129 8.44 -7.40 8.58
CA GLN A 129 9.01 -7.10 7.27
C GLN A 129 8.18 -6.05 6.51
N ILE A 130 6.84 -6.12 6.61
CA ILE A 130 5.95 -5.12 6.03
C ILE A 130 6.30 -3.74 6.59
N ALA A 131 6.42 -3.62 7.91
CA ALA A 131 6.74 -2.35 8.56
C ALA A 131 8.12 -1.84 8.13
N ARG A 132 9.11 -2.71 8.07
CA ARG A 132 10.48 -2.35 7.69
C ARG A 132 10.54 -1.83 6.25
N LEU A 133 9.92 -2.56 5.32
CA LEU A 133 9.92 -2.19 3.91
C LEU A 133 9.13 -0.91 3.66
N THR A 134 7.97 -0.76 4.30
CA THR A 134 7.13 0.43 4.13
C THR A 134 7.83 1.66 4.71
N ARG A 135 8.45 1.51 5.86
CA ARG A 135 9.23 2.61 6.47
C ARG A 135 10.40 3.01 5.57
N ALA A 136 11.10 2.05 5.00
CA ALA A 136 12.19 2.31 4.06
C ALA A 136 11.69 3.01 2.79
N LEU A 137 10.48 2.67 2.34
CA LEU A 137 9.86 3.31 1.18
C LEU A 137 9.62 4.80 1.45
N PHE A 138 9.22 5.15 2.65
CA PHE A 138 8.98 6.56 3.02
C PHE A 138 10.29 7.36 3.20
N GLY A 139 11.37 6.67 3.44
CA GLY A 139 12.68 7.27 3.69
C GLY A 139 13.45 7.83 2.51
#